data_bf3de0180c406c4c8d2dab1e781244d6
#
_entry.id   bf3de0180c406c4c8d2dab1e781244d6
#
_cell.length_a   1.000
_cell.length_b   1.000
_cell.length_c   1.000
_cell.angle_alpha   90.00
_cell.angle_beta   90.00
_cell.angle_gamma   90.00
#
_symmetry.space_group_name_H-M   'P 1'
#
loop_
_entity.id
_entity.type
_entity.pdbx_description
1 polymer ?
#
loop_
_entity_poly.entity_id
_entity_poly.type
_entity_poly.pdbx_seq_one_letter_code
_entity_poly.pdbx_strand_id
1 'polypeptide(L)'
;MKPNMKIFDSMKNLKKMKRISSVLLLLTTAFVLASCVKINDGEVSELSNLKEEIWCGSEGSRIFGQMYLPGNHSGKLPTVILSHSSSLTHAAMAGYADLLALHGYASYCFDFRGGSKESLSEGNVDDMTLFTEIEDLKTVMKTISALDYVDKSRIYLMGSSLGGVVSALVAEEMPASVSGLILFYPAFNISSLVNGFSGFPGMETAFTQSLKDYDIMEHIGNYPGPVLIIQGTKDFIVPPSVAEEASVKYKNAELHLIEGANHGFNKANLGTFGSFVSAEYDDIVMPLVYDWLEK
;
A
#
# COMPACT_ATOMS: atom_id res chain seq x y z
N MET A 1 2.65 -54.47 -21.80
CA MET A 1 3.49 -53.36 -21.28
C MET A 1 2.59 -52.14 -21.13
N LYS A 2 2.27 -51.73 -19.90
CA LYS A 2 1.49 -50.50 -19.64
C LYS A 2 2.45 -49.31 -19.62
N PRO A 3 2.19 -48.21 -20.34
CA PRO A 3 3.08 -47.05 -20.32
C PRO A 3 2.95 -46.28 -18.99
N ASN A 4 4.07 -45.80 -18.53
CA ASN A 4 4.37 -45.21 -17.24
C ASN A 4 3.46 -43.99 -16.92
N MET A 5 2.48 -44.19 -16.06
CA MET A 5 1.54 -43.18 -15.55
C MET A 5 2.24 -42.06 -14.79
N LYS A 6 3.44 -42.28 -14.26
CA LYS A 6 4.24 -41.28 -13.53
C LYS A 6 4.78 -40.11 -14.40
N ILE A 7 5.00 -40.34 -15.70
CA ILE A 7 5.52 -39.29 -16.61
C ILE A 7 4.40 -38.32 -16.99
N PHE A 8 3.17 -38.77 -17.10
CA PHE A 8 2.02 -37.93 -17.46
C PHE A 8 1.60 -36.98 -16.33
N ASP A 9 1.70 -37.42 -15.08
CA ASP A 9 1.43 -36.55 -13.90
C ASP A 9 2.53 -35.50 -13.69
N SER A 10 3.79 -35.88 -13.97
CA SER A 10 4.92 -34.93 -13.92
C SER A 10 4.76 -33.78 -14.95
N MET A 11 4.30 -34.10 -16.17
CA MET A 11 4.08 -33.10 -17.22
C MET A 11 2.87 -32.21 -16.95
N LYS A 12 1.83 -32.66 -16.28
CA LYS A 12 0.70 -31.84 -15.85
C LYS A 12 1.12 -30.86 -14.75
N ASN A 13 1.95 -31.32 -13.82
CA ASN A 13 2.51 -30.45 -12.78
C ASN A 13 3.49 -29.39 -13.34
N LEU A 14 4.32 -29.76 -14.33
CA LEU A 14 5.19 -28.80 -15.01
C LEU A 14 4.40 -27.69 -15.77
N LYS A 15 3.27 -28.04 -16.40
CA LYS A 15 2.39 -27.07 -17.06
C LYS A 15 1.66 -26.17 -16.05
N LYS A 16 1.29 -26.71 -14.89
CA LYS A 16 0.68 -25.95 -13.80
C LYS A 16 1.71 -25.00 -13.15
N MET A 17 2.94 -25.47 -12.92
CA MET A 17 4.06 -24.67 -12.44
C MET A 17 4.44 -23.54 -13.41
N LYS A 18 4.51 -23.80 -14.73
CA LYS A 18 4.77 -22.73 -15.73
C LYS A 18 3.65 -21.68 -15.76
N ARG A 19 2.40 -22.04 -15.50
CA ARG A 19 1.29 -21.08 -15.37
C ARG A 19 1.37 -20.28 -14.09
N ILE A 20 1.75 -20.88 -12.96
CA ILE A 20 1.90 -20.20 -11.67
C ILE A 20 3.14 -19.29 -11.70
N SER A 21 4.25 -19.74 -12.27
CA SER A 21 5.45 -18.90 -12.47
C SER A 21 5.16 -17.72 -13.42
N SER A 22 4.29 -17.88 -14.41
CA SER A 22 3.85 -16.78 -15.28
C SER A 22 2.95 -15.79 -14.56
N VAL A 23 2.13 -16.23 -13.62
CA VAL A 23 1.28 -15.34 -12.80
C VAL A 23 2.14 -14.56 -11.80
N LEU A 24 3.16 -15.18 -11.21
CA LEU A 24 4.05 -14.47 -10.27
C LEU A 24 5.07 -13.59 -11.00
N LEU A 25 5.55 -14.01 -12.18
CA LEU A 25 6.41 -13.19 -13.05
C LEU A 25 5.61 -12.03 -13.68
N LEU A 26 4.29 -12.18 -13.88
CA LEU A 26 3.39 -11.12 -14.27
C LEU A 26 3.14 -10.11 -13.14
N LEU A 27 3.28 -10.51 -11.89
CA LEU A 27 3.28 -9.58 -10.74
C LEU A 27 4.53 -8.70 -10.70
N THR A 28 5.62 -9.11 -11.38
CA THR A 28 6.89 -8.37 -11.37
C THR A 28 7.23 -7.66 -12.70
N THR A 29 6.54 -7.96 -13.81
CA THR A 29 6.91 -7.44 -15.15
C THR A 29 5.84 -6.65 -15.89
N ALA A 30 4.63 -6.48 -15.33
CA ALA A 30 3.53 -5.76 -15.98
C ALA A 30 3.46 -4.25 -15.67
N PHE A 31 4.54 -3.63 -15.21
CA PHE A 31 4.54 -2.24 -14.79
C PHE A 31 5.53 -1.37 -15.56
N VAL A 32 5.35 -1.18 -16.84
CA VAL A 32 5.79 0.06 -17.52
C VAL A 32 4.90 0.28 -18.75
N LEU A 33 3.82 0.99 -18.58
CA LEU A 33 3.24 1.85 -19.63
C LEU A 33 2.53 3.01 -18.93
N ALA A 34 3.25 4.11 -18.77
CA ALA A 34 2.68 5.38 -18.39
C ALA A 34 1.66 5.81 -19.47
N SER A 35 0.38 5.74 -19.16
CA SER A 35 -0.66 6.38 -19.95
C SER A 35 -0.82 7.81 -19.47
N CYS A 36 -0.33 8.76 -20.26
CA CYS A 36 -0.69 10.17 -20.14
C CYS A 36 -2.20 10.32 -20.30
N VAL A 37 -2.92 10.55 -19.23
CA VAL A 37 -4.31 11.03 -19.29
C VAL A 37 -4.25 12.49 -19.70
N LYS A 38 -4.84 12.83 -20.85
CA LYS A 38 -5.11 14.22 -21.22
C LYS A 38 -6.22 14.73 -20.31
N ILE A 39 -5.86 15.56 -19.35
CA ILE A 39 -6.82 16.38 -18.61
C ILE A 39 -7.31 17.44 -19.59
N ASN A 40 -8.63 17.55 -19.77
CA ASN A 40 -9.25 18.62 -20.52
C ASN A 40 -8.93 19.96 -19.85
N ASP A 41 -8.30 20.88 -20.60
CA ASP A 41 -8.00 22.25 -20.21
C ASP A 41 -9.30 23.08 -20.10
N GLY A 42 -10.03 22.90 -19.00
CA GLY A 42 -11.17 23.72 -18.64
C GLY A 42 -10.98 24.16 -17.19
N GLU A 43 -10.42 25.39 -17.03
CA GLU A 43 -10.40 26.21 -15.81
C GLU A 43 -10.23 25.45 -14.49
N VAL A 44 -9.05 24.87 -14.25
CA VAL A 44 -8.53 24.64 -12.91
C VAL A 44 -7.70 25.86 -12.58
N SER A 45 -8.33 26.86 -11.93
CA SER A 45 -7.63 28.01 -11.38
C SER A 45 -6.62 27.54 -10.34
N GLU A 46 -5.32 27.70 -10.64
CA GLU A 46 -4.19 28.07 -9.79
C GLU A 46 -4.12 27.58 -8.31
N LEU A 47 -4.62 26.41 -7.97
CA LEU A 47 -4.24 25.72 -6.73
C LEU A 47 -3.29 24.57 -7.08
N SER A 48 -2.12 24.91 -7.65
CA SER A 48 -1.05 23.93 -7.78
C SER A 48 -0.48 23.66 -6.39
N ASN A 49 -0.56 22.40 -5.94
CA ASN A 49 0.09 21.96 -4.74
C ASN A 49 1.61 22.19 -4.85
N LEU A 50 2.23 22.59 -3.76
CA LEU A 50 3.69 22.64 -3.68
C LEU A 50 4.20 21.21 -3.50
N LYS A 51 5.30 20.89 -4.17
CA LYS A 51 5.94 19.57 -4.05
C LYS A 51 7.37 19.74 -3.58
N GLU A 52 7.76 18.93 -2.60
CA GLU A 52 9.09 18.96 -2.00
C GLU A 52 9.62 17.53 -1.85
N GLU A 53 10.86 17.31 -2.33
CA GLU A 53 11.55 16.03 -2.08
C GLU A 53 12.15 16.03 -0.69
N ILE A 54 11.84 15.02 0.10
CA ILE A 54 12.36 14.87 1.45
C ILE A 54 12.98 13.48 1.59
N TRP A 55 14.22 13.45 2.03
CA TRP A 55 14.94 12.23 2.38
C TRP A 55 14.87 12.00 3.88
N CYS A 56 14.38 10.82 4.29
CA CYS A 56 14.30 10.41 5.68
C CYS A 56 15.45 9.45 6.03
N GLY A 57 15.87 9.42 7.31
CA GLY A 57 16.93 8.54 7.75
C GLY A 57 18.33 9.12 7.62
N SER A 58 19.36 8.28 7.72
CA SER A 58 20.77 8.63 7.66
C SER A 58 21.43 8.10 6.38
N GLU A 59 22.62 8.64 6.06
CA GLU A 59 23.43 8.15 4.94
C GLU A 59 23.66 6.64 5.02
N GLY A 60 23.53 5.94 3.89
CA GLY A 60 23.58 4.48 3.78
C GLY A 60 22.25 3.76 4.08
N SER A 61 21.22 4.52 4.49
CA SER A 61 19.87 3.98 4.77
C SER A 61 18.76 4.99 4.52
N ARG A 62 18.95 5.90 3.56
CA ARG A 62 18.01 6.98 3.28
C ARG A 62 16.77 6.48 2.54
N ILE A 63 15.65 7.06 2.91
CA ILE A 63 14.33 6.78 2.34
C ILE A 63 13.92 8.01 1.55
N PHE A 64 13.71 7.84 0.24
CA PHE A 64 13.21 8.87 -0.66
C PHE A 64 11.71 9.05 -0.50
N GLY A 65 11.22 10.28 -0.58
CA GLY A 65 9.80 10.53 -0.70
C GLY A 65 9.50 11.95 -1.15
N GLN A 66 8.23 12.18 -1.45
CA GLN A 66 7.71 13.44 -1.93
C GLN A 66 6.60 13.94 -1.02
N MET A 67 6.75 15.16 -0.54
CA MET A 67 5.74 15.91 0.19
C MET A 67 4.89 16.70 -0.80
N TYR A 68 3.60 16.70 -0.59
CA TYR A 68 2.59 17.51 -1.26
C TYR A 68 1.97 18.44 -0.23
N LEU A 69 1.98 19.74 -0.50
CA LEU A 69 1.47 20.75 0.41
C LEU A 69 0.38 21.58 -0.27
N PRO A 70 -0.66 22.00 0.45
CA PRO A 70 -1.61 22.99 -0.06
C PRO A 70 -0.89 24.24 -0.55
N GLY A 71 -1.22 24.75 -1.73
CA GLY A 71 -0.54 25.91 -2.34
C GLY A 71 -0.57 27.18 -1.48
N ASN A 72 -1.61 27.33 -0.66
CA ASN A 72 -1.80 28.47 0.25
C ASN A 72 -1.96 27.96 1.69
N HIS A 73 -0.89 27.47 2.32
CA HIS A 73 -0.95 27.06 3.70
C HIS A 73 -0.28 28.04 4.64
N SER A 74 -0.82 28.15 5.84
CA SER A 74 -0.21 28.89 6.95
C SER A 74 -0.40 28.10 8.24
N GLY A 75 0.61 28.12 9.10
CA GLY A 75 0.59 27.34 10.34
C GLY A 75 0.84 25.85 10.14
N LYS A 76 0.40 25.07 11.12
CA LYS A 76 0.62 23.61 11.12
C LYS A 76 -0.50 22.88 10.42
N LEU A 77 -0.14 21.92 9.59
CA LEU A 77 -1.05 21.10 8.79
C LEU A 77 -1.26 19.73 9.39
N PRO A 78 -2.50 19.19 9.36
CA PRO A 78 -2.71 17.77 9.51
C PRO A 78 -1.96 17.05 8.39
N THR A 79 -1.37 15.91 8.69
CA THR A 79 -0.45 15.25 7.77
C THR A 79 -0.84 13.79 7.56
N VAL A 80 -0.90 13.36 6.30
CA VAL A 80 -1.11 11.96 5.92
C VAL A 80 0.19 11.40 5.37
N ILE A 81 0.67 10.29 5.91
CA ILE A 81 1.83 9.55 5.41
C ILE A 81 1.31 8.32 4.65
N LEU A 82 1.69 8.20 3.37
CA LEU A 82 1.13 7.23 2.45
C LEU A 82 2.16 6.13 2.11
N SER A 83 1.80 4.89 2.38
CA SER A 83 2.59 3.68 2.15
C SER A 83 2.08 2.92 0.93
N HIS A 84 2.95 2.68 -0.06
CA HIS A 84 2.58 2.01 -1.31
C HIS A 84 2.45 0.49 -1.17
N SER A 85 1.80 -0.14 -2.16
CA SER A 85 1.68 -1.60 -2.29
C SER A 85 3.02 -2.27 -2.64
N SER A 86 3.10 -3.59 -2.45
CA SER A 86 4.27 -4.41 -2.79
C SER A 86 4.78 -4.15 -4.21
N SER A 87 6.09 -4.06 -4.35
CA SER A 87 6.81 -3.88 -5.63
C SER A 87 6.46 -2.59 -6.38
N LEU A 88 5.86 -1.60 -5.70
CA LEU A 88 5.58 -0.27 -6.24
C LEU A 88 6.54 0.78 -5.66
N THR A 89 6.27 2.04 -5.95
CA THR A 89 7.00 3.21 -5.46
C THR A 89 6.02 4.27 -4.96
N HIS A 90 6.53 5.36 -4.38
CA HIS A 90 5.75 6.54 -4.00
C HIS A 90 4.82 7.02 -5.12
N ALA A 91 5.21 6.84 -6.39
CA ALA A 91 4.41 7.26 -7.53
C ALA A 91 3.00 6.62 -7.57
N ALA A 92 2.84 5.42 -6.99
CA ALA A 92 1.53 4.77 -6.89
C ALA A 92 0.57 5.48 -5.93
N MET A 93 1.10 6.26 -4.98
CA MET A 93 0.32 7.01 -3.99
C MET A 93 0.27 8.51 -4.30
N ALA A 94 1.01 8.97 -5.32
CA ALA A 94 1.18 10.38 -5.66
C ALA A 94 -0.15 11.09 -5.99
N GLY A 95 -1.06 10.42 -6.70
CA GLY A 95 -2.39 10.95 -7.01
C GLY A 95 -3.23 11.19 -5.76
N TYR A 96 -3.23 10.25 -4.81
CA TYR A 96 -3.91 10.40 -3.53
C TYR A 96 -3.29 11.51 -2.68
N ALA A 97 -1.95 11.58 -2.65
CA ALA A 97 -1.25 12.65 -1.94
C ALA A 97 -1.59 14.05 -2.50
N ASP A 98 -1.67 14.17 -3.82
CA ASP A 98 -2.04 15.43 -4.48
C ASP A 98 -3.49 15.84 -4.16
N LEU A 99 -4.43 14.88 -4.18
CA LEU A 99 -5.83 15.09 -3.81
C LEU A 99 -6.00 15.49 -2.33
N LEU A 100 -5.27 14.85 -1.41
CA LEU A 100 -5.28 15.19 0.01
C LEU A 100 -4.71 16.60 0.25
N ALA A 101 -3.68 17.01 -0.50
CA ALA A 101 -3.13 18.36 -0.40
C ALA A 101 -4.13 19.41 -0.89
N LEU A 102 -4.94 19.14 -1.92
CA LEU A 102 -6.05 20.00 -2.32
C LEU A 102 -7.12 20.15 -1.24
N HIS A 103 -7.23 19.17 -0.33
CA HIS A 103 -8.16 19.16 0.81
C HIS A 103 -7.53 19.69 2.12
N GLY A 104 -6.34 20.33 2.04
CA GLY A 104 -5.76 21.02 3.18
C GLY A 104 -4.85 20.16 4.06
N TYR A 105 -4.46 18.96 3.63
CA TYR A 105 -3.54 18.07 4.33
C TYR A 105 -2.14 18.18 3.74
N ALA A 106 -1.09 18.22 4.57
CA ALA A 106 0.23 17.82 4.09
C ALA A 106 0.20 16.32 3.84
N SER A 107 0.75 15.86 2.71
CA SER A 107 0.68 14.45 2.32
C SER A 107 2.04 13.98 1.82
N TYR A 108 2.60 12.96 2.47
CA TYR A 108 3.92 12.45 2.15
C TYR A 108 3.84 11.01 1.68
N CYS A 109 4.27 10.76 0.45
CA CYS A 109 4.44 9.41 -0.09
C CYS A 109 5.93 9.12 -0.31
N PHE A 110 6.35 7.91 -0.04
CA PHE A 110 7.76 7.52 -0.01
C PHE A 110 7.97 6.13 -0.62
N ASP A 111 9.23 5.82 -0.95
CA ASP A 111 9.65 4.50 -1.39
C ASP A 111 10.19 3.70 -0.20
N PHE A 112 9.68 2.50 0.03
CA PHE A 112 10.33 1.57 0.96
C PHE A 112 11.71 1.17 0.45
N ARG A 113 12.68 1.03 1.35
CA ARG A 113 14.04 0.57 1.02
C ARG A 113 13.99 -0.87 0.50
N GLY A 114 14.43 -1.07 -0.73
CA GLY A 114 14.34 -2.36 -1.40
C GLY A 114 12.90 -2.80 -1.73
N GLY A 115 11.89 -1.97 -1.53
CA GLY A 115 10.49 -2.31 -1.80
C GLY A 115 10.18 -2.53 -3.29
N SER A 116 11.03 -2.01 -4.17
CA SER A 116 10.91 -2.15 -5.62
C SER A 116 12.28 -1.96 -6.28
N LYS A 117 12.44 -2.47 -7.51
CA LYS A 117 13.65 -2.23 -8.33
C LYS A 117 13.75 -0.78 -8.82
N GLU A 118 12.61 -0.10 -8.91
CA GLU A 118 12.47 1.29 -9.31
C GLU A 118 12.52 2.25 -8.11
N SER A 119 12.68 1.73 -6.89
CA SER A 119 12.80 2.54 -5.68
C SER A 119 13.98 3.49 -5.76
N LEU A 120 13.75 4.76 -5.40
CA LEU A 120 14.79 5.77 -5.25
C LEU A 120 15.45 5.72 -3.86
N SER A 121 14.83 5.01 -2.91
CA SER A 121 15.41 4.78 -1.58
C SER A 121 16.63 3.87 -1.66
N GLU A 122 17.56 4.07 -0.73
CA GLU A 122 18.71 3.17 -0.56
C GLU A 122 18.22 1.78 -0.13
N GLY A 123 19.02 0.74 -0.38
CA GLY A 123 18.67 -0.64 -0.01
C GLY A 123 18.58 -1.56 -1.22
N ASN A 124 18.34 -2.84 -0.94
CA ASN A 124 18.31 -3.89 -1.95
C ASN A 124 17.03 -4.73 -1.80
N VAL A 125 16.42 -5.08 -2.93
CA VAL A 125 15.20 -5.90 -2.97
C VAL A 125 15.40 -7.26 -2.29
N ASP A 126 16.60 -7.83 -2.36
CA ASP A 126 16.91 -9.14 -1.77
C ASP A 126 16.94 -9.10 -0.22
N ASP A 127 17.16 -7.91 0.37
CA ASP A 127 17.25 -7.71 1.82
C ASP A 127 15.93 -7.19 2.43
N MET A 128 14.92 -6.84 1.59
CA MET A 128 13.65 -6.31 2.04
C MET A 128 12.84 -7.38 2.78
N THR A 129 12.24 -7.00 3.90
CA THR A 129 11.35 -7.80 4.74
C THR A 129 10.16 -6.97 5.19
N LEU A 130 9.11 -7.60 5.72
CA LEU A 130 8.03 -6.89 6.38
C LEU A 130 8.56 -5.97 7.50
N PHE A 131 9.54 -6.45 8.27
CA PHE A 131 10.09 -5.70 9.41
C PHE A 131 10.97 -4.52 8.98
N THR A 132 11.68 -4.62 7.86
CA THR A 132 12.42 -3.46 7.32
C THR A 132 11.46 -2.38 6.82
N GLU A 133 10.33 -2.73 6.23
CA GLU A 133 9.31 -1.75 5.82
C GLU A 133 8.64 -1.08 7.04
N ILE A 134 8.42 -1.82 8.14
CA ILE A 134 7.93 -1.25 9.41
C ILE A 134 8.91 -0.21 9.95
N GLU A 135 10.21 -0.53 9.98
CA GLU A 135 11.25 0.41 10.44
C GLU A 135 11.40 1.63 9.50
N ASP A 136 11.17 1.46 8.20
CA ASP A 136 11.13 2.55 7.25
C ASP A 136 10.00 3.52 7.55
N LEU A 137 8.78 3.04 7.75
CA LEU A 137 7.64 3.91 8.08
C LEU A 137 7.85 4.64 9.42
N LYS A 138 8.40 3.97 10.44
CA LYS A 138 8.77 4.62 11.72
C LYS A 138 9.80 5.73 11.52
N THR A 139 10.82 5.49 10.67
CA THR A 139 11.84 6.48 10.33
C THR A 139 11.24 7.67 9.59
N VAL A 140 10.33 7.42 8.65
CA VAL A 140 9.56 8.45 7.95
C VAL A 140 8.73 9.26 8.95
N MET A 141 7.93 8.61 9.80
CA MET A 141 7.11 9.29 10.81
C MET A 141 7.95 10.22 11.69
N LYS A 142 9.12 9.75 12.15
CA LYS A 142 10.03 10.55 12.97
C LYS A 142 10.51 11.80 12.23
N THR A 143 10.90 11.67 10.97
CA THR A 143 11.42 12.77 10.17
C THR A 143 10.32 13.77 9.83
N ILE A 144 9.19 13.28 9.32
CA ILE A 144 8.07 14.12 8.88
C ILE A 144 7.43 14.84 10.07
N SER A 145 7.27 14.17 11.21
CA SER A 145 6.74 14.82 12.42
C SER A 145 7.63 15.95 12.97
N ALA A 146 8.91 16.00 12.58
CA ALA A 146 9.84 17.04 13.04
C ALA A 146 9.76 18.33 12.21
N LEU A 147 9.08 18.32 11.06
CA LEU A 147 8.93 19.50 10.20
C LEU A 147 8.07 20.57 10.88
N ASP A 148 8.45 21.84 10.70
CA ASP A 148 7.82 22.95 11.40
C ASP A 148 6.35 23.18 11.03
N TYR A 149 5.97 22.81 9.82
CA TYR A 149 4.61 22.92 9.31
C TYR A 149 3.72 21.71 9.60
N VAL A 150 4.24 20.65 10.25
CA VAL A 150 3.48 19.45 10.59
C VAL A 150 2.83 19.58 11.96
N ASP A 151 1.54 19.32 12.03
CA ASP A 151 0.82 19.15 13.30
C ASP A 151 1.02 17.74 13.85
N LYS A 152 1.89 17.60 14.82
CA LYS A 152 2.22 16.30 15.46
C LYS A 152 1.02 15.61 16.12
N SER A 153 -0.03 16.35 16.43
CA SER A 153 -1.25 15.81 17.03
C SER A 153 -2.26 15.30 16.00
N ARG A 154 -1.99 15.52 14.70
CA ARG A 154 -2.85 15.12 13.59
C ARG A 154 -2.05 14.46 12.48
N ILE A 155 -1.41 13.32 12.80
CA ILE A 155 -0.68 12.49 11.85
C ILE A 155 -1.52 11.24 11.59
N TYR A 156 -1.85 11.02 10.32
CA TYR A 156 -2.60 9.87 9.84
C TYR A 156 -1.68 8.98 9.02
N LEU A 157 -1.88 7.67 9.12
CA LEU A 157 -1.24 6.69 8.24
C LEU A 157 -2.26 6.20 7.22
N MET A 158 -1.86 6.20 5.95
CA MET A 158 -2.65 5.66 4.86
C MET A 158 -1.82 4.62 4.11
N GLY A 159 -2.35 3.43 3.89
CA GLY A 159 -1.61 2.40 3.20
C GLY A 159 -2.48 1.55 2.29
N SER A 160 -1.91 1.13 1.15
CA SER A 160 -2.56 0.24 0.19
C SER A 160 -1.92 -1.15 0.19
N SER A 161 -2.73 -2.20 0.19
CA SER A 161 -2.27 -3.59 0.13
C SER A 161 -1.21 -3.91 1.20
N LEU A 162 0.05 -4.23 0.85
CA LEU A 162 1.15 -4.42 1.79
C LEU A 162 1.45 -3.15 2.60
N GLY A 163 1.42 -1.97 1.98
CA GLY A 163 1.57 -0.70 2.70
C GLY A 163 0.47 -0.49 3.75
N GLY A 164 -0.73 -1.05 3.54
CA GLY A 164 -1.80 -1.11 4.54
C GLY A 164 -1.44 -1.99 5.74
N VAL A 165 -0.80 -3.14 5.49
CA VAL A 165 -0.27 -4.01 6.57
C VAL A 165 0.76 -3.28 7.39
N VAL A 166 1.76 -2.67 6.74
CA VAL A 166 2.84 -1.92 7.42
C VAL A 166 2.26 -0.77 8.24
N SER A 167 1.32 0.01 7.66
CA SER A 167 0.67 1.11 8.36
C SER A 167 -0.11 0.65 9.60
N ALA A 168 -0.81 -0.48 9.49
CA ALA A 168 -1.55 -1.07 10.60
C ALA A 168 -0.61 -1.52 11.73
N LEU A 169 0.46 -2.26 11.42
CA LEU A 169 1.42 -2.74 12.41
C LEU A 169 2.16 -1.59 13.10
N VAL A 170 2.51 -0.52 12.37
CA VAL A 170 3.12 0.68 12.97
C VAL A 170 2.13 1.40 13.88
N ALA A 171 0.85 1.49 13.52
CA ALA A 171 -0.18 2.07 14.39
C ALA A 171 -0.36 1.26 15.69
N GLU A 172 -0.26 -0.08 15.63
CA GLU A 172 -0.26 -0.94 16.83
C GLU A 172 0.95 -0.66 17.76
N GLU A 173 2.14 -0.45 17.17
CA GLU A 173 3.36 -0.22 17.93
C GLU A 173 3.49 1.23 18.43
N MET A 174 2.94 2.21 17.74
CA MET A 174 3.06 3.64 18.02
C MET A 174 1.71 4.36 18.15
N PRO A 175 0.75 3.82 18.93
CA PRO A 175 -0.64 4.29 18.90
C PRO A 175 -0.80 5.76 19.32
N ALA A 176 0.09 6.28 20.18
CA ALA A 176 0.06 7.68 20.60
C ALA A 176 0.56 8.67 19.52
N SER A 177 1.20 8.18 18.47
CA SER A 177 1.77 8.99 17.38
C SER A 177 0.90 8.98 16.12
N VAL A 178 -0.18 8.21 16.11
CA VAL A 178 -1.09 8.04 14.97
C VAL A 178 -2.48 8.50 15.36
N SER A 179 -3.02 9.47 14.65
CA SER A 179 -4.35 10.04 14.91
C SER A 179 -5.47 9.26 14.22
N GLY A 180 -5.16 8.52 13.17
CA GLY A 180 -6.09 7.66 12.46
C GLY A 180 -5.40 6.84 11.39
N LEU A 181 -6.03 5.75 10.99
CA LEU A 181 -5.49 4.75 10.06
C LEU A 181 -6.45 4.56 8.89
N ILE A 182 -5.96 4.73 7.67
CA ILE A 182 -6.70 4.57 6.41
C ILE A 182 -6.11 3.40 5.64
N LEU A 183 -6.90 2.38 5.40
CA LEU A 183 -6.47 1.11 4.81
C LEU A 183 -7.22 0.84 3.51
N PHE A 184 -6.50 0.84 2.40
CA PHE A 184 -6.99 0.46 1.08
C PHE A 184 -6.65 -0.99 0.81
N TYR A 185 -7.67 -1.84 0.69
CA TYR A 185 -7.52 -3.29 0.41
C TYR A 185 -6.33 -3.93 1.12
N PRO A 186 -6.21 -3.80 2.47
CA PRO A 186 -5.03 -4.22 3.21
C PRO A 186 -4.78 -5.72 3.10
N ALA A 187 -3.56 -6.11 2.73
CA ALA A 187 -3.19 -7.50 2.45
C ALA A 187 -2.93 -8.31 3.74
N PHE A 188 -3.83 -8.27 4.70
CA PHE A 188 -3.67 -8.98 5.99
C PHE A 188 -3.59 -10.51 5.85
N ASN A 189 -3.98 -11.07 4.69
CA ASN A 189 -3.84 -12.49 4.36
C ASN A 189 -2.48 -12.85 3.73
N ILE A 190 -1.53 -11.92 3.63
CA ILE A 190 -0.28 -12.12 2.87
C ILE A 190 0.56 -13.27 3.44
N SER A 191 0.59 -13.45 4.77
CA SER A 191 1.30 -14.58 5.40
C SER A 191 0.74 -15.93 4.95
N SER A 192 -0.58 -16.06 4.89
CA SER A 192 -1.24 -17.27 4.39
C SER A 192 -0.94 -17.52 2.91
N LEU A 193 -0.91 -16.45 2.09
CA LEU A 193 -0.55 -16.55 0.68
C LEU A 193 0.88 -17.04 0.51
N VAL A 194 1.82 -16.45 1.22
CA VAL A 194 3.24 -16.82 1.18
C VAL A 194 3.47 -18.25 1.67
N ASN A 195 2.85 -18.65 2.78
CA ASN A 195 2.97 -19.99 3.33
C ASN A 195 2.38 -21.06 2.40
N GLY A 196 1.34 -20.72 1.62
CA GLY A 196 0.80 -21.58 0.56
C GLY A 196 1.78 -21.89 -0.57
N PHE A 197 2.84 -21.08 -0.74
CA PHE A 197 3.91 -21.27 -1.73
C PHE A 197 5.22 -21.77 -1.11
N SER A 198 5.27 -22.00 0.19
CA SER A 198 6.47 -22.52 0.86
C SER A 198 6.90 -23.87 0.30
N GLY A 199 8.22 -24.03 0.07
CA GLY A 199 8.79 -25.24 -0.54
C GLY A 199 8.81 -25.26 -2.08
N PHE A 200 8.35 -24.21 -2.76
CA PHE A 200 8.58 -24.07 -4.20
C PHE A 200 9.96 -23.43 -4.44
N PRO A 201 10.84 -24.07 -5.25
CA PRO A 201 12.16 -23.54 -5.55
C PRO A 201 12.10 -22.12 -6.16
N GLY A 202 12.90 -21.18 -5.63
CA GLY A 202 12.98 -19.80 -6.10
C GLY A 202 11.90 -18.86 -5.54
N MET A 203 11.09 -19.32 -4.57
CA MET A 203 10.10 -18.49 -3.86
C MET A 203 10.58 -18.05 -2.47
N GLU A 204 11.73 -18.56 -2.04
CA GLU A 204 12.33 -18.18 -0.76
C GLU A 204 13.12 -16.88 -0.91
N THR A 205 12.56 -15.80 -0.39
CA THR A 205 13.20 -14.47 -0.29
C THR A 205 13.25 -14.05 1.17
N ALA A 206 14.02 -13.02 1.49
CA ALA A 206 14.00 -12.45 2.85
C ALA A 206 12.59 -12.03 3.26
N PHE A 207 11.82 -11.47 2.32
CA PHE A 207 10.42 -11.09 2.55
C PHE A 207 9.54 -12.30 2.91
N THR A 208 9.56 -13.38 2.11
CA THR A 208 8.74 -14.56 2.38
C THR A 208 9.17 -15.26 3.68
N GLN A 209 10.45 -15.26 4.00
CA GLN A 209 10.97 -15.78 5.27
C GLN A 209 10.47 -14.95 6.47
N SER A 210 10.39 -13.63 6.33
CA SER A 210 9.90 -12.75 7.41
C SER A 210 8.43 -12.96 7.74
N LEU A 211 7.65 -13.50 6.81
CA LEU A 211 6.23 -13.81 6.96
C LEU A 211 5.95 -15.26 7.38
N LYS A 212 6.99 -16.10 7.38
CA LYS A 212 6.84 -17.48 7.83
C LYS A 212 6.50 -17.48 9.33
N ASP A 213 5.47 -18.17 9.71
CA ASP A 213 5.03 -18.25 11.11
C ASP A 213 4.60 -16.89 11.73
N TYR A 214 4.42 -15.82 10.92
CA TYR A 214 3.93 -14.53 11.37
C TYR A 214 2.52 -14.28 10.85
N ASP A 215 1.51 -14.54 11.69
CA ASP A 215 0.11 -14.26 11.35
C ASP A 215 -0.22 -12.79 11.65
N ILE A 216 -0.37 -11.99 10.59
CA ILE A 216 -0.65 -10.56 10.70
C ILE A 216 -1.96 -10.31 11.45
N MET A 217 -2.97 -11.16 11.26
CA MET A 217 -4.26 -11.00 11.92
C MET A 217 -4.17 -11.14 13.45
N GLU A 218 -3.16 -11.83 13.98
CA GLU A 218 -2.92 -11.90 15.42
C GLU A 218 -2.25 -10.64 15.98
N HIS A 219 -1.69 -9.79 15.12
CA HIS A 219 -0.93 -8.59 15.51
C HIS A 219 -1.67 -7.28 15.26
N ILE A 220 -2.95 -7.33 14.86
CA ILE A 220 -3.79 -6.14 14.64
C ILE A 220 -5.02 -6.15 15.54
N GLY A 221 -5.64 -4.96 15.72
CA GLY A 221 -6.90 -4.79 16.45
C GLY A 221 -6.78 -4.16 17.84
N ASN A 222 -5.56 -3.87 18.31
CA ASN A 222 -5.34 -3.18 19.60
C ASN A 222 -5.14 -1.66 19.43
N TYR A 223 -4.92 -1.16 18.21
CA TYR A 223 -4.84 0.27 17.95
C TYR A 223 -6.17 0.93 18.38
N PRO A 224 -6.13 1.90 19.34
CA PRO A 224 -7.34 2.46 19.93
C PRO A 224 -7.98 3.58 19.10
N GLY A 225 -7.26 4.11 18.11
CA GLY A 225 -7.72 5.21 17.26
C GLY A 225 -8.72 4.77 16.21
N PRO A 226 -9.27 5.73 15.44
CA PRO A 226 -10.20 5.44 14.36
C PRO A 226 -9.49 4.76 13.19
N VAL A 227 -10.18 3.81 12.55
CA VAL A 227 -9.68 3.05 11.39
C VAL A 227 -10.72 3.09 10.28
N LEU A 228 -10.30 3.53 9.09
CA LEU A 228 -11.09 3.45 7.87
C LEU A 228 -10.54 2.30 7.01
N ILE A 229 -11.39 1.35 6.64
CA ILE A 229 -11.04 0.27 5.72
C ILE A 229 -11.91 0.39 4.47
N ILE A 230 -11.29 0.46 3.29
CA ILE A 230 -11.99 0.49 2.02
C ILE A 230 -11.53 -0.69 1.17
N GLN A 231 -12.49 -1.49 0.68
CA GLN A 231 -12.22 -2.76 0.01
C GLN A 231 -13.12 -2.95 -1.20
N GLY A 232 -12.56 -3.42 -2.32
CA GLY A 232 -13.33 -3.76 -3.51
C GLY A 232 -14.03 -5.13 -3.38
N THR A 233 -15.31 -5.23 -3.81
CA THR A 233 -16.07 -6.51 -3.74
C THR A 233 -15.62 -7.54 -4.77
N LYS A 234 -14.85 -7.15 -5.78
CA LYS A 234 -14.28 -8.02 -6.82
C LYS A 234 -12.76 -8.19 -6.70
N ASP A 235 -12.22 -7.87 -5.54
CA ASP A 235 -10.81 -8.10 -5.25
C ASP A 235 -10.53 -9.61 -5.10
N PHE A 236 -9.77 -10.17 -6.02
CA PHE A 236 -9.38 -11.58 -6.01
C PHE A 236 -7.98 -11.82 -5.42
N ILE A 237 -7.22 -10.74 -5.15
CA ILE A 237 -5.90 -10.80 -4.51
C ILE A 237 -6.08 -10.81 -2.99
N VAL A 238 -6.84 -9.83 -2.49
CA VAL A 238 -7.25 -9.76 -1.09
C VAL A 238 -8.77 -9.86 -1.04
N PRO A 239 -9.32 -11.05 -0.74
CA PRO A 239 -10.77 -11.23 -0.67
C PRO A 239 -11.44 -10.27 0.32
N PRO A 240 -12.64 -9.74 0.04
CA PRO A 240 -13.36 -8.84 0.93
C PRO A 240 -13.50 -9.35 2.37
N SER A 241 -13.61 -10.67 2.55
CA SER A 241 -13.68 -11.31 3.87
C SER A 241 -12.48 -10.99 4.78
N VAL A 242 -11.31 -10.67 4.20
CA VAL A 242 -10.12 -10.27 4.97
C VAL A 242 -10.33 -8.89 5.60
N ALA A 243 -10.90 -7.95 4.85
CA ALA A 243 -11.25 -6.62 5.36
C ALA A 243 -12.41 -6.69 6.37
N GLU A 244 -13.40 -7.54 6.11
CA GLU A 244 -14.51 -7.80 7.03
C GLU A 244 -14.00 -8.35 8.38
N GLU A 245 -13.11 -9.34 8.36
CA GLU A 245 -12.50 -9.90 9.56
C GLU A 245 -11.68 -8.85 10.31
N ALA A 246 -10.85 -8.08 9.63
CA ALA A 246 -10.05 -7.01 10.24
C ALA A 246 -10.95 -5.93 10.86
N SER A 247 -12.06 -5.56 10.21
CA SER A 247 -12.98 -4.55 10.73
C SER A 247 -13.63 -4.94 12.05
N VAL A 248 -13.82 -6.22 12.30
CA VAL A 248 -14.36 -6.74 13.58
C VAL A 248 -13.30 -6.70 14.68
N LYS A 249 -12.01 -6.80 14.33
CA LYS A 249 -10.92 -6.74 15.32
C LYS A 249 -10.69 -5.33 15.86
N TYR A 250 -10.81 -4.31 15.02
CA TYR A 250 -10.65 -2.92 15.46
C TYR A 250 -11.92 -2.38 16.11
N LYS A 251 -11.78 -1.84 17.31
CA LYS A 251 -12.92 -1.30 18.08
C LYS A 251 -13.62 -0.14 17.39
N ASN A 252 -12.87 0.68 16.66
CA ASN A 252 -13.33 1.93 16.04
C ASN A 252 -13.13 1.87 14.51
N ALA A 253 -13.46 0.73 13.89
CA ALA A 253 -13.35 0.58 12.44
C ALA A 253 -14.65 1.01 11.74
N GLU A 254 -14.45 1.67 10.58
CA GLU A 254 -15.45 1.93 9.57
C GLU A 254 -15.04 1.18 8.30
N LEU A 255 -15.87 0.25 7.82
CA LEU A 255 -15.62 -0.55 6.62
C LEU A 255 -16.54 -0.12 5.48
N HIS A 256 -15.96 0.18 4.32
CA HIS A 256 -16.67 0.42 3.07
C HIS A 256 -16.30 -0.61 2.02
N LEU A 257 -17.32 -1.30 1.50
CA LEU A 257 -17.18 -2.22 0.37
C LEU A 257 -17.59 -1.52 -0.92
N ILE A 258 -16.66 -1.37 -1.85
CA ILE A 258 -16.88 -0.73 -3.15
C ILE A 258 -17.34 -1.78 -4.15
N GLU A 259 -18.61 -1.72 -4.50
CA GLU A 259 -19.24 -2.72 -5.38
C GLU A 259 -18.61 -2.73 -6.77
N GLY A 260 -18.17 -3.90 -7.21
CA GLY A 260 -17.56 -4.10 -8.53
C GLY A 260 -16.08 -3.75 -8.63
N ALA A 261 -15.49 -3.08 -7.63
CA ALA A 261 -14.07 -2.72 -7.64
C ALA A 261 -13.18 -3.94 -7.39
N ASN A 262 -12.04 -4.00 -8.09
CA ASN A 262 -10.99 -5.00 -7.88
C ASN A 262 -9.91 -4.49 -6.90
N HIS A 263 -8.79 -5.22 -6.82
CA HIS A 263 -7.58 -4.77 -6.14
C HIS A 263 -7.00 -3.55 -6.85
N GLY A 264 -6.95 -2.41 -6.17
CA GLY A 264 -6.55 -1.12 -6.75
C GLY A 264 -7.73 -0.27 -7.26
N PHE A 265 -8.97 -0.59 -6.87
CA PHE A 265 -10.18 0.19 -7.15
C PHE A 265 -10.47 0.44 -8.64
N ASN A 266 -10.21 -0.55 -9.48
CA ASN A 266 -10.57 -0.51 -10.89
C ASN A 266 -11.72 -1.50 -11.17
N LYS A 267 -12.38 -1.37 -12.34
CA LYS A 267 -13.37 -2.34 -12.78
C LYS A 267 -12.73 -3.72 -12.95
N ALA A 268 -13.41 -4.73 -12.43
CA ALA A 268 -12.95 -6.10 -12.51
C ALA A 268 -12.97 -6.61 -13.95
N ASN A 269 -11.87 -6.39 -14.68
CA ASN A 269 -11.63 -7.04 -15.96
C ASN A 269 -10.67 -8.21 -15.73
N LEU A 270 -11.10 -9.42 -16.08
CA LEU A 270 -10.25 -10.60 -16.06
C LEU A 270 -9.05 -10.36 -16.97
N GLY A 271 -7.87 -10.10 -16.39
CA GLY A 271 -6.60 -9.99 -17.12
C GLY A 271 -5.93 -8.62 -17.15
N THR A 272 -6.54 -7.57 -16.63
CA THR A 272 -5.87 -6.29 -16.46
C THR A 272 -5.77 -5.95 -14.98
N PHE A 273 -4.55 -5.89 -14.46
CA PHE A 273 -4.28 -5.14 -13.24
C PHE A 273 -4.46 -3.67 -13.61
N GLY A 274 -5.45 -3.01 -13.01
CA GLY A 274 -5.70 -1.61 -13.28
C GLY A 274 -4.53 -0.72 -12.86
N SER A 275 -4.52 0.51 -13.35
CA SER A 275 -3.57 1.53 -12.93
C SER A 275 -3.87 1.92 -11.47
N PHE A 276 -2.86 1.87 -10.60
CA PHE A 276 -2.97 2.36 -9.23
C PHE A 276 -2.83 3.90 -9.15
N VAL A 277 -2.66 4.60 -10.27
CA VAL A 277 -2.39 6.05 -10.29
C VAL A 277 -3.65 6.87 -10.49
N SER A 278 -4.72 6.27 -11.02
CA SER A 278 -6.02 6.89 -11.23
C SER A 278 -7.03 5.78 -11.38
N ALA A 279 -7.52 5.29 -10.24
CA ALA A 279 -8.44 4.18 -10.24
C ALA A 279 -9.84 4.64 -10.68
N GLU A 280 -10.57 3.77 -11.39
CA GLU A 280 -11.91 4.07 -11.93
C GLU A 280 -12.94 4.37 -10.84
N TYR A 281 -12.67 3.99 -9.58
CA TYR A 281 -13.54 4.21 -8.42
C TYR A 281 -13.03 5.30 -7.47
N ASP A 282 -12.00 6.07 -7.84
CA ASP A 282 -11.45 7.12 -6.98
C ASP A 282 -12.46 8.23 -6.69
N ASP A 283 -13.39 8.49 -7.59
CA ASP A 283 -14.50 9.42 -7.40
C ASP A 283 -15.53 8.96 -6.34
N ILE A 284 -15.50 7.69 -5.94
CA ILE A 284 -16.27 7.14 -4.83
C ILE A 284 -15.39 7.00 -3.58
N VAL A 285 -14.15 6.54 -3.75
CA VAL A 285 -13.23 6.22 -2.64
C VAL A 285 -12.74 7.49 -1.92
N MET A 286 -12.32 8.51 -2.67
CA MET A 286 -11.73 9.70 -2.06
C MET A 286 -12.75 10.54 -1.26
N PRO A 287 -14.00 10.74 -1.66
CA PRO A 287 -15.02 11.35 -0.80
C PRO A 287 -15.19 10.63 0.55
N LEU A 288 -15.15 9.29 0.59
CA LEU A 288 -15.19 8.55 1.86
C LEU A 288 -13.98 8.87 2.76
N VAL A 289 -12.80 9.04 2.18
CA VAL A 289 -11.60 9.44 2.91
C VAL A 289 -11.73 10.85 3.47
N TYR A 290 -12.23 11.81 2.68
CA TYR A 290 -12.41 13.20 3.11
C TYR A 290 -13.43 13.29 4.24
N ASP A 291 -14.61 12.70 4.07
CA ASP A 291 -15.68 12.67 5.07
C ASP A 291 -15.20 12.03 6.39
N TRP A 292 -14.33 11.04 6.30
CA TRP A 292 -13.76 10.38 7.47
C TRP A 292 -12.69 11.23 8.18
N LEU A 293 -11.85 11.93 7.43
CA LEU A 293 -10.80 12.81 7.99
C LEU A 293 -11.38 14.08 8.65
N GLU A 294 -12.61 14.46 8.34
CA GLU A 294 -13.31 15.62 8.90
C GLU A 294 -14.07 15.31 10.21
N LYS A 295 -14.18 14.03 10.61
CA LYS A 295 -14.85 13.60 11.87
C LYS A 295 -13.99 13.91 13.08
#